data_54c7a1d1d9c3b5356ca6fdb2eace14c7
#
_entry.id   54c7a1d1d9c3b5356ca6fdb2eace14c7
#
_cell.length_a   1.000
_cell.length_b   1.000
_cell.length_c   1.000
_cell.angle_alpha   90.00
_cell.angle_beta   90.00
_cell.angle_gamma   90.00
#
_symmetry.space_group_name_H-M   'P 1'
#
loop_
_entity.id
_entity.type
_entity.pdbx_description
1 polymer ?
#
loop_
_entity_poly.entity_id
_entity_poly.type
_entity_poly.pdbx_seq_one_letter_code
_entity_poly.pdbx_strand_id
1 'polypeptide(L)'
;MPRSGIRDFFELVQGREDVISLGVGEPDYSAPWHIREAAIYSLERGNTSYTSNLGLMSLRRKIAGYVGDFFDVQYDPSSEILVTVGVSEALDLALRALLNPGDEVLYHEPCYVSYMPGAVSYTH
;
A
#
# COMPACT_ATOMS: atom_id res chain seq x y z
N MET A 1 11.84 -14.70 7.75
CA MET A 1 12.26 -13.28 7.85
C MET A 1 12.35 -12.89 9.33
N PRO A 2 13.38 -12.16 9.77
CA PRO A 2 13.44 -11.65 11.14
C PRO A 2 12.31 -10.64 11.40
N ARG A 3 11.88 -10.54 12.67
CA ARG A 3 10.86 -9.58 13.10
C ARG A 3 11.37 -8.14 12.84
N SER A 4 10.50 -7.26 12.35
CA SER A 4 10.86 -5.86 12.12
C SER A 4 11.08 -5.13 13.45
N GLY A 5 12.28 -4.62 13.71
CA GLY A 5 12.60 -3.83 14.91
C GLY A 5 11.85 -2.51 15.03
N ILE A 6 11.21 -2.04 13.95
CA ILE A 6 10.37 -0.83 13.96
C ILE A 6 9.18 -1.00 14.92
N ARG A 7 8.53 -2.16 14.94
CA ARG A 7 7.39 -2.40 15.84
C ARG A 7 7.82 -2.35 17.31
N ASP A 8 8.96 -2.95 17.62
CA ASP A 8 9.49 -2.94 18.98
C ASP A 8 9.81 -1.51 19.44
N PHE A 9 10.31 -0.66 18.53
CA PHE A 9 10.56 0.75 18.83
C PHE A 9 9.26 1.54 19.06
N PHE A 10 8.22 1.32 18.26
CA PHE A 10 6.93 2.00 18.46
C PHE A 10 6.24 1.57 19.75
N GLU A 11 6.34 0.30 20.15
CA GLU A 11 5.80 -0.19 21.43
C GLU A 11 6.43 0.53 22.63
N LEU A 12 7.71 0.96 22.55
CA LEU A 12 8.39 1.68 23.62
C LEU A 12 7.88 3.10 23.85
N VAL A 13 7.34 3.73 22.81
CA VAL A 13 6.87 5.14 22.87
C VAL A 13 5.33 5.24 22.89
N GLN A 14 4.64 4.15 22.63
CA GLN A 14 3.18 4.11 22.61
C GLN A 14 2.61 4.39 24.01
N GLY A 15 1.71 5.37 24.10
CA GLY A 15 1.07 5.76 25.37
C GLY A 15 1.89 6.72 26.25
N ARG A 16 3.03 7.22 25.77
CA ARG A 16 3.82 8.24 26.44
C ARG A 16 3.38 9.63 26.00
N GLU A 17 2.80 10.40 26.92
CA GLU A 17 2.35 11.77 26.66
C GLU A 17 3.50 12.81 26.63
N ASP A 18 4.67 12.44 27.18
CA ASP A 18 5.87 13.26 27.24
C ASP A 18 6.77 13.15 25.99
N VAL A 19 6.34 12.39 24.98
CA VAL A 19 7.12 12.11 23.77
C VAL A 19 6.35 12.60 22.51
N ILE A 20 7.01 13.42 21.73
CA ILE A 20 6.53 13.77 20.37
C ILE A 20 7.11 12.75 19.39
N SER A 21 6.26 11.88 18.86
CA SER A 21 6.69 10.87 17.88
C SER A 21 6.78 11.46 16.48
N LEU A 22 7.95 11.34 15.85
CA LEU A 22 8.17 11.62 14.42
C LEU A 22 8.41 10.33 13.62
N GLY A 23 8.04 9.19 14.20
CA GLY A 23 8.40 7.86 13.65
C GLY A 23 7.46 7.35 12.58
N VAL A 24 6.18 7.75 12.59
CA VAL A 24 5.19 7.34 11.58
C VAL A 24 4.78 8.56 10.77
N GLY A 25 4.94 8.47 9.45
CA GLY A 25 4.52 9.51 8.52
C GLY A 25 3.03 9.38 8.21
N GLU A 26 2.16 9.74 9.17
CA GLU A 26 0.72 9.79 8.95
C GLU A 26 0.19 11.22 9.12
N PRO A 27 -0.83 11.63 8.33
CA PRO A 27 -1.49 12.91 8.53
C PRO A 27 -2.19 12.98 9.88
N ASP A 28 -2.06 14.09 10.59
CA ASP A 28 -2.78 14.38 11.85
C ASP A 28 -4.22 14.87 11.63
N TYR A 29 -4.65 14.94 10.36
CA TYR A 29 -6.00 15.33 9.96
C TYR A 29 -6.90 14.11 9.76
N SER A 30 -8.13 14.19 10.26
CA SER A 30 -9.17 13.23 9.90
C SER A 30 -9.49 13.30 8.40
N ALA A 31 -9.82 12.16 7.78
CA ALA A 31 -10.31 12.15 6.41
C ALA A 31 -11.49 13.13 6.24
N PRO A 32 -11.60 13.83 5.10
CA PRO A 32 -12.70 14.76 4.83
C PRO A 32 -14.07 14.12 5.04
N TRP A 33 -15.02 14.93 5.53
CA TRP A 33 -16.35 14.41 5.91
C TRP A 33 -17.02 13.61 4.80
N HIS A 34 -17.02 14.12 3.56
CA HIS A 34 -17.66 13.45 2.43
C HIS A 34 -17.06 12.06 2.12
N ILE A 35 -15.78 11.85 2.41
CA ILE A 35 -15.13 10.53 2.27
C ILE A 35 -15.63 9.58 3.35
N ARG A 36 -15.67 10.04 4.61
CA ARG A 36 -16.18 9.24 5.74
C ARG A 36 -17.65 8.89 5.57
N GLU A 37 -18.47 9.86 5.16
CA GLU A 37 -19.90 9.69 4.89
C GLU A 37 -20.14 8.65 3.79
N ALA A 38 -19.39 8.71 2.68
CA ALA A 38 -19.48 7.72 1.61
C ALA A 38 -19.13 6.30 2.08
N ALA A 39 -18.14 6.17 2.96
CA ALA A 39 -17.76 4.87 3.54
C ALA A 39 -18.88 4.33 4.46
N ILE A 40 -19.43 5.15 5.35
CA ILE A 40 -20.56 4.79 6.24
C ILE A 40 -21.75 4.34 5.39
N TYR A 41 -22.13 5.13 4.41
CA TYR A 41 -23.26 4.83 3.52
C TYR A 41 -23.07 3.52 2.75
N SER A 42 -21.84 3.22 2.32
CA SER A 42 -21.54 1.96 1.65
C SER A 42 -21.74 0.75 2.58
N LEU A 43 -21.34 0.86 3.84
CA LEU A 43 -21.55 -0.17 4.86
C LEU A 43 -23.03 -0.36 5.19
N GLU A 44 -23.78 0.72 5.37
CA GLU A 44 -25.22 0.69 5.64
C GLU A 44 -26.00 0.02 4.50
N ARG A 45 -25.53 0.14 3.27
CA ARG A 45 -26.10 -0.57 2.10
C ARG A 45 -25.68 -2.02 1.98
N GLY A 46 -24.89 -2.54 2.89
CA GLY A 46 -24.45 -3.94 2.89
C GLY A 46 -23.41 -4.27 1.81
N ASN A 47 -22.63 -3.28 1.33
CA ASN A 47 -21.54 -3.51 0.38
C ASN A 47 -20.34 -4.16 1.10
N THR A 48 -20.52 -5.37 1.64
CA THR A 48 -19.53 -6.07 2.48
C THR A 48 -19.14 -7.44 1.91
N SER A 49 -19.55 -7.74 0.69
CA SER A 49 -19.24 -9.01 0.03
C SER A 49 -17.86 -9.01 -0.64
N TYR A 50 -17.37 -10.20 -0.98
CA TYR A 50 -16.15 -10.36 -1.75
C TYR A 50 -16.23 -9.67 -3.11
N THR A 51 -15.09 -9.18 -3.58
CA THR A 51 -14.92 -8.61 -4.92
C THR A 51 -14.08 -9.55 -5.80
N SER A 52 -13.81 -9.15 -7.04
CA SER A 52 -12.77 -9.78 -7.86
C SER A 52 -11.41 -9.72 -7.16
N ASN A 53 -10.55 -10.72 -7.40
CA ASN A 53 -9.15 -10.72 -6.92
C ASN A 53 -8.34 -9.50 -7.37
N LEU A 54 -8.71 -8.90 -8.50
CA LEU A 54 -8.11 -7.64 -8.97
C LEU A 54 -8.67 -6.39 -8.27
N GLY A 55 -9.66 -6.55 -7.41
CA GLY A 55 -10.38 -5.47 -6.75
C GLY A 55 -11.65 -5.04 -7.48
N LEU A 56 -12.41 -4.14 -6.86
CA LEU A 56 -13.69 -3.66 -7.35
C LEU A 56 -13.54 -2.93 -8.68
N MET A 57 -14.27 -3.37 -9.73
CA MET A 57 -14.18 -2.80 -11.08
C MET A 57 -14.47 -1.30 -11.12
N SER A 58 -15.45 -0.82 -10.34
CA SER A 58 -15.77 0.61 -10.27
C SER A 58 -14.61 1.44 -9.70
N LEU A 59 -13.87 0.90 -8.72
CA LEU A 59 -12.66 1.53 -8.19
C LEU A 59 -11.53 1.54 -9.24
N ARG A 60 -11.31 0.42 -9.91
CA ARG A 60 -10.27 0.33 -10.95
C ARG A 60 -10.52 1.31 -12.10
N ARG A 61 -11.78 1.49 -12.53
CA ARG A 61 -12.15 2.52 -13.52
C ARG A 61 -11.86 3.94 -13.02
N LYS A 62 -12.12 4.22 -11.74
CA LYS A 62 -11.79 5.53 -11.15
C LYS A 62 -10.29 5.77 -11.06
N ILE A 63 -9.52 4.74 -10.73
CA ILE A 63 -8.05 4.80 -10.74
C ILE A 63 -7.53 5.07 -12.15
N ALA A 64 -8.02 4.33 -13.17
CA ALA A 64 -7.65 4.55 -14.56
C ALA A 64 -7.92 5.99 -15.01
N GLY A 65 -9.12 6.52 -14.70
CA GLY A 65 -9.47 7.91 -15.00
C GLY A 65 -8.56 8.90 -14.31
N TYR A 66 -8.32 8.73 -13.01
CA TYR A 66 -7.42 9.59 -12.24
C TYR A 66 -6.00 9.62 -12.82
N VAL A 67 -5.44 8.45 -13.13
CA VAL A 67 -4.09 8.36 -13.71
C VAL A 67 -4.04 8.97 -15.10
N GLY A 68 -5.09 8.77 -15.92
CA GLY A 68 -5.21 9.41 -17.23
C GLY A 68 -5.25 10.93 -17.13
N ASP A 69 -6.07 11.46 -16.22
CA ASP A 69 -6.27 12.91 -16.08
C ASP A 69 -5.04 13.65 -15.52
N PHE A 70 -4.29 13.02 -14.60
CA PHE A 70 -3.18 13.69 -13.88
C PHE A 70 -1.79 13.35 -14.42
N PHE A 71 -1.63 12.19 -15.06
CA PHE A 71 -0.30 11.72 -15.50
C PHE A 71 -0.23 11.45 -17.00
N ASP A 72 -1.33 11.65 -17.75
CA ASP A 72 -1.43 11.40 -19.19
C ASP A 72 -1.04 9.95 -19.59
N VAL A 73 -1.38 8.98 -18.72
CA VAL A 73 -1.12 7.55 -18.92
C VAL A 73 -2.45 6.80 -18.93
N GLN A 74 -2.68 5.99 -19.96
CA GLN A 74 -3.91 5.22 -20.10
C GLN A 74 -3.68 3.75 -19.70
N TYR A 75 -4.53 3.24 -18.82
CA TYR A 75 -4.56 1.82 -18.41
C TYR A 75 -5.94 1.23 -18.64
N ASP A 76 -5.98 -0.03 -19.11
CA ASP A 76 -7.21 -0.81 -19.14
C ASP A 76 -7.60 -1.25 -17.71
N PRO A 77 -8.72 -0.75 -17.15
CA PRO A 77 -9.13 -1.13 -15.80
C PRO A 77 -9.50 -2.62 -15.67
N SER A 78 -9.70 -3.34 -16.76
CA SER A 78 -10.05 -4.76 -16.73
C SER A 78 -8.83 -5.67 -16.53
N SER A 79 -7.65 -5.26 -16.99
CA SER A 79 -6.46 -6.11 -17.07
C SER A 79 -5.18 -5.50 -16.50
N GLU A 80 -5.08 -4.17 -16.41
CA GLU A 80 -3.82 -3.48 -16.09
C GLU A 80 -3.84 -2.79 -14.70
N ILE A 81 -4.90 -2.96 -13.91
CA ILE A 81 -5.01 -2.38 -12.57
C ILE A 81 -5.34 -3.47 -11.55
N LEU A 82 -4.51 -3.57 -10.53
CA LEU A 82 -4.68 -4.45 -9.37
C LEU A 82 -4.77 -3.60 -8.10
N VAL A 83 -5.82 -3.83 -7.30
CA VAL A 83 -5.97 -3.23 -5.97
C VAL A 83 -5.42 -4.22 -4.93
N THR A 84 -4.41 -3.80 -4.19
CA THR A 84 -3.70 -4.62 -3.21
C THR A 84 -4.04 -4.24 -1.76
N VAL A 85 -3.74 -5.13 -0.82
CA VAL A 85 -3.82 -4.85 0.62
C VAL A 85 -2.59 -4.02 1.04
N GLY A 86 -2.61 -2.75 0.67
CA GLY A 86 -1.53 -1.80 0.90
C GLY A 86 -0.35 -1.92 -0.05
N VAL A 87 0.56 -0.95 0.05
CA VAL A 87 1.77 -0.87 -0.78
C VAL A 87 2.72 -2.05 -0.53
N SER A 88 2.71 -2.63 0.66
CA SER A 88 3.58 -3.79 0.97
C SER A 88 3.26 -5.00 0.10
N GLU A 89 1.98 -5.30 -0.13
CA GLU A 89 1.59 -6.37 -1.06
C GLU A 89 1.92 -5.99 -2.50
N ALA A 90 1.69 -4.74 -2.90
CA ALA A 90 2.03 -4.27 -4.24
C ALA A 90 3.51 -4.44 -4.54
N LEU A 91 4.39 -4.08 -3.60
CA LEU A 91 5.83 -4.25 -3.72
C LEU A 91 6.22 -5.73 -3.81
N ASP A 92 5.67 -6.57 -2.93
CA ASP A 92 5.94 -8.01 -2.92
C ASP A 92 5.53 -8.67 -4.26
N LEU A 93 4.35 -8.35 -4.75
CA LEU A 93 3.86 -8.86 -6.03
C LEU A 93 4.69 -8.36 -7.22
N ALA A 94 5.12 -7.11 -7.21
CA ALA A 94 5.97 -6.56 -8.25
C ALA A 94 7.34 -7.27 -8.28
N LEU A 95 7.97 -7.47 -7.12
CA LEU A 95 9.23 -8.19 -7.04
C LEU A 95 9.08 -9.64 -7.52
N ARG A 96 8.01 -10.35 -7.12
CA ARG A 96 7.71 -11.72 -7.60
C ARG A 96 7.53 -11.80 -9.11
N ALA A 97 6.88 -10.80 -9.69
CA ALA A 97 6.60 -10.81 -11.13
C ALA A 97 7.81 -10.46 -11.99
N LEU A 98 8.75 -9.68 -11.47
CA LEU A 98 9.86 -9.11 -12.24
C LEU A 98 11.20 -9.80 -12.01
N LEU A 99 11.41 -10.43 -10.84
CA LEU A 99 12.73 -10.95 -10.44
C LEU A 99 12.82 -12.47 -10.58
N ASN A 100 13.99 -12.92 -10.98
CA ASN A 100 14.41 -14.32 -10.99
C ASN A 100 15.61 -14.52 -10.04
N PRO A 101 15.87 -15.74 -9.59
CA PRO A 101 17.10 -16.04 -8.86
C PRO A 101 18.35 -15.60 -9.63
N GLY A 102 19.22 -14.82 -8.99
CA GLY A 102 20.43 -14.27 -9.59
C GLY A 102 20.28 -12.85 -10.16
N ASP A 103 19.08 -12.29 -10.24
CA ASP A 103 18.88 -10.90 -10.65
C ASP A 103 19.41 -9.93 -9.57
N GLU A 104 19.84 -8.76 -10.00
CA GLU A 104 20.34 -7.70 -9.12
C GLU A 104 19.28 -6.60 -8.94
N VAL A 105 19.09 -6.15 -7.69
CA VAL A 105 18.17 -5.04 -7.34
C VAL A 105 18.98 -3.89 -6.77
N LEU A 106 18.90 -2.73 -7.41
CA LEU A 106 19.52 -1.50 -6.92
C LEU A 106 18.51 -0.70 -6.08
N TYR A 107 18.89 -0.35 -4.85
CA TYR A 107 18.13 0.55 -3.98
C TYR A 107 19.08 1.52 -3.28
N HIS A 108 18.55 2.69 -2.84
CA HIS A 108 19.34 3.68 -2.10
C HIS A 108 19.21 3.48 -0.59
N GLU A 109 20.18 3.96 0.16
CA GLU A 109 20.11 4.05 1.62
C GLU A 109 20.29 5.52 2.08
N PRO A 110 19.57 5.98 3.12
CA PRO A 110 18.55 5.25 3.90
C PRO A 110 17.24 5.04 3.11
N CYS A 111 16.57 3.90 3.35
CA CYS A 111 15.35 3.52 2.64
C CYS A 111 14.35 2.81 3.56
N TYR A 112 13.20 2.45 3.01
CA TYR A 112 12.23 1.63 3.74
C TYR A 112 12.79 0.23 4.05
N VAL A 113 12.66 -0.19 5.30
CA VAL A 113 13.27 -1.41 5.84
C VAL A 113 12.90 -2.70 5.11
N SER A 114 11.80 -2.72 4.36
CA SER A 114 11.34 -3.91 3.64
C SER A 114 11.96 -4.07 2.25
N TYR A 115 12.68 -3.08 1.72
CA TYR A 115 13.27 -3.17 0.38
C TYR A 115 14.32 -4.27 0.30
N MET A 116 15.29 -4.27 1.19
CA MET A 116 16.36 -5.27 1.20
C MET A 116 15.83 -6.70 1.43
N PRO A 117 15.01 -6.98 2.46
CA PRO A 117 14.47 -8.33 2.64
C PRO A 117 13.59 -8.79 1.48
N GLY A 118 12.83 -7.89 0.86
CA GLY A 118 12.04 -8.19 -0.34
C GLY A 118 12.94 -8.59 -1.51
N ALA A 119 13.93 -7.79 -1.86
CA ALA A 119 14.87 -8.08 -2.93
C ALA A 119 15.56 -9.45 -2.72
N VAL A 120 16.15 -9.66 -1.54
CA VAL A 120 16.87 -10.93 -1.21
C VAL A 120 15.95 -12.15 -1.33
N SER A 121 14.68 -12.05 -0.96
CA SER A 121 13.75 -13.18 -0.99
C SER A 121 13.46 -13.71 -2.40
N TYR A 122 13.70 -12.91 -3.44
CA TYR A 122 13.39 -13.28 -4.84
C TYR A 122 14.62 -13.42 -5.73
N THR A 123 15.78 -12.97 -5.26
CA THR A 123 17.03 -13.07 -6.03
C THR A 123 17.97 -14.18 -5.55
N HIS A 124 17.69 -14.82 -4.41
CA HIS A 124 18.53 -15.87 -3.80
C HIS A 124 17.83 -17.21 -3.68
#